data_c33c885570129d17d8142cddda1c6ec2
#
_entry.id   c33c885570129d17d8142cddda1c6ec2
#
_cell.length_a   1.000
_cell.length_b   1.000
_cell.length_c   1.000
_cell.angle_alpha   90.00
_cell.angle_beta   90.00
_cell.angle_gamma   90.00
#
_symmetry.space_group_name_H-M   'P 1'
#
loop_
_entity.id
_entity.type
_entity.pdbx_description
1 polymer ?
#
loop_
_entity_poly.entity_id
_entity_poly.type
_entity_poly.pdbx_seq_one_letter_code
_entity_poly.pdbx_strand_id
1 'polypeptide(L)'
;MAIKSGFFNSINGDRVYNADDLNHFFEGIISDGVFKGYKSELKVEASGGMNVRVLTGKAICLDKYINLTAALDLEIEGGNSLPRIDAVVINTNLEDRNCYIYVKKGTPASTPTPPTLYNNPNTKELAIAYINVSENATTITADNITDKRSDAAVCGWVALTNVSATLDTYKNNVTLSAPASVVNLGISQFDANHDTVFVYKNGVLLEEVNEYLIEGTGSTAKVHLSATATQGTHFMFVVQHVGQWTGTY
;
A
#
# COMPACT_ATOMS: atom_id res chain seq x y z
N MET A 1 25.44 -4.53 25.98
CA MET A 1 25.93 -5.05 24.68
C MET A 1 25.14 -4.38 23.59
N ALA A 2 25.78 -3.87 22.55
CA ALA A 2 25.11 -3.09 21.49
C ALA A 2 24.51 -3.96 20.35
N ILE A 3 24.78 -5.27 20.32
CA ILE A 3 24.34 -6.19 19.27
C ILE A 3 23.37 -7.18 19.88
N LYS A 4 22.14 -7.28 19.30
CA LYS A 4 21.21 -8.38 19.52
C LYS A 4 21.22 -9.30 18.30
N SER A 5 21.19 -10.61 18.50
CA SER A 5 21.09 -11.61 17.44
C SER A 5 20.14 -12.73 17.90
N GLY A 6 19.39 -13.32 16.95
CA GLY A 6 18.33 -14.26 17.28
C GLY A 6 18.24 -15.45 16.33
N PHE A 7 17.32 -16.39 16.67
CA PHE A 7 16.91 -17.57 15.89
C PHE A 7 18.01 -18.59 15.62
N PHE A 8 19.02 -18.69 16.50
CA PHE A 8 19.95 -19.80 16.50
C PHE A 8 19.33 -21.00 17.25
N ASN A 9 19.62 -22.21 16.80
CA ASN A 9 19.20 -23.41 17.51
C ASN A 9 19.78 -23.43 18.93
N SER A 10 18.96 -23.77 19.91
CA SER A 10 19.42 -23.96 21.29
C SER A 10 20.26 -25.24 21.43
N ILE A 11 21.37 -25.13 22.13
CA ILE A 11 22.21 -26.27 22.52
C ILE A 11 22.16 -26.35 24.06
N ASN A 12 21.64 -27.45 24.60
CA ASN A 12 21.47 -27.64 26.04
C ASN A 12 20.67 -26.51 26.76
N GLY A 13 19.73 -25.85 26.08
CA GLY A 13 18.89 -24.83 26.68
C GLY A 13 19.55 -23.45 26.81
N ASP A 14 20.64 -23.20 26.09
CA ASP A 14 21.40 -21.92 26.14
C ASP A 14 20.66 -20.73 25.45
N ARG A 15 19.59 -20.99 24.70
CA ARG A 15 18.80 -19.98 23.97
C ARG A 15 17.35 -20.02 24.44
N VAL A 16 16.87 -18.86 24.89
CA VAL A 16 15.45 -18.60 25.21
C VAL A 16 15.01 -17.38 24.45
N TYR A 17 14.04 -17.54 23.57
CA TYR A 17 13.44 -16.47 22.79
C TYR A 17 12.10 -16.05 23.39
N ASN A 18 11.81 -14.76 23.33
CA ASN A 18 10.56 -14.20 23.83
C ASN A 18 9.81 -13.44 22.72
N ALA A 19 8.70 -12.80 23.08
CA ALA A 19 7.90 -12.02 22.12
C ALA A 19 8.65 -10.84 21.51
N ASP A 20 9.56 -10.21 22.25
CA ASP A 20 10.33 -9.08 21.75
C ASP A 20 11.35 -9.52 20.68
N ASP A 21 11.95 -10.69 20.84
CA ASP A 21 12.86 -11.25 19.84
C ASP A 21 12.12 -11.49 18.51
N LEU A 22 10.86 -12.00 18.58
CA LEU A 22 10.03 -12.19 17.39
C LEU A 22 9.59 -10.85 16.78
N ASN A 23 9.24 -9.86 17.59
CA ASN A 23 8.86 -8.54 17.10
C ASN A 23 10.04 -7.84 16.41
N HIS A 24 11.24 -7.90 16.97
CA HIS A 24 12.45 -7.36 16.34
C HIS A 24 12.79 -8.01 15.00
N PHE A 25 12.37 -9.27 14.78
CA PHE A 25 12.54 -9.92 13.48
C PHE A 25 11.69 -9.24 12.40
N PHE A 26 10.48 -8.78 12.74
CA PHE A 26 9.58 -8.11 11.80
C PHE A 26 9.82 -6.60 11.72
N GLU A 27 10.49 -6.02 12.72
CA GLU A 27 10.83 -4.59 12.76
C GLU A 27 11.65 -4.19 11.52
N GLY A 28 11.20 -3.16 10.82
CA GLY A 28 11.84 -2.70 9.58
C GLY A 28 11.57 -3.55 8.33
N ILE A 29 10.83 -4.68 8.45
CA ILE A 29 10.40 -5.50 7.32
C ILE A 29 8.95 -5.18 6.94
N ILE A 30 8.09 -4.97 7.93
CA ILE A 30 6.66 -4.76 7.76
C ILE A 30 6.28 -3.40 8.34
N SER A 31 5.51 -2.60 7.58
CA SER A 31 4.97 -1.33 8.07
C SER A 31 3.77 -1.55 9.00
N ASP A 32 3.50 -0.57 9.85
CA ASP A 32 2.21 -0.47 10.51
C ASP A 32 1.08 -0.27 9.49
N GLY A 33 -0.14 -0.71 9.84
CA GLY A 33 -1.30 -0.56 8.99
C GLY A 33 -2.29 -1.72 9.11
N VAL A 34 -3.32 -1.68 8.27
CA VAL A 34 -4.33 -2.73 8.14
C VAL A 34 -3.92 -3.73 7.05
N PHE A 35 -4.17 -5.02 7.26
CA PHE A 35 -3.93 -6.04 6.23
C PHE A 35 -4.98 -5.94 5.13
N LYS A 36 -4.56 -5.47 3.94
CA LYS A 36 -5.40 -5.42 2.74
C LYS A 36 -5.72 -6.83 2.24
N GLY A 37 -6.96 -7.06 1.83
CA GLY A 37 -7.43 -8.37 1.34
C GLY A 37 -7.66 -9.42 2.44
N TYR A 38 -7.54 -9.07 3.72
CA TYR A 38 -7.80 -10.00 4.82
C TYR A 38 -9.17 -9.75 5.46
N LYS A 39 -10.11 -10.69 5.29
CA LYS A 39 -11.51 -10.61 5.77
C LYS A 39 -12.17 -9.31 5.29
N SER A 40 -12.73 -8.52 6.23
CA SER A 40 -13.34 -7.21 5.95
C SER A 40 -12.40 -6.04 6.23
N GLU A 41 -11.10 -6.29 6.40
CA GLU A 41 -10.06 -5.25 6.50
C GLU A 41 -10.32 -4.22 7.60
N LEU A 42 -10.99 -4.57 8.69
CA LEU A 42 -11.40 -3.65 9.77
C LEU A 42 -12.24 -2.46 9.28
N LYS A 43 -13.04 -2.65 8.22
CA LYS A 43 -13.93 -1.61 7.70
C LYS A 43 -14.90 -1.13 8.78
N VAL A 44 -15.13 0.18 8.83
CA VAL A 44 -16.09 0.81 9.75
C VAL A 44 -17.37 1.12 8.99
N GLU A 45 -18.52 0.73 9.57
CA GLU A 45 -19.85 0.95 9.00
C GLU A 45 -20.79 1.50 10.06
N ALA A 46 -21.84 2.23 9.65
CA ALA A 46 -22.91 2.65 10.55
C ALA A 46 -23.72 1.43 11.00
N SER A 47 -24.03 1.31 12.29
CA SER A 47 -24.80 0.20 12.84
C SER A 47 -26.15 0.58 13.45
N GLY A 48 -26.57 1.84 13.22
CA GLY A 48 -27.83 2.41 13.68
C GLY A 48 -27.71 3.25 14.94
N GLY A 49 -28.51 4.28 15.04
CA GLY A 49 -28.41 5.27 16.11
C GLY A 49 -27.03 5.93 16.14
N MET A 50 -26.51 6.17 17.31
CA MET A 50 -25.15 6.72 17.51
C MET A 50 -24.10 5.60 17.62
N ASN A 51 -24.17 4.59 16.76
CA ASN A 51 -23.22 3.47 16.79
C ASN A 51 -22.57 3.24 15.44
N VAL A 52 -21.32 2.81 15.50
CA VAL A 52 -20.56 2.28 14.35
C VAL A 52 -20.08 0.87 14.66
N ARG A 53 -19.87 0.09 13.62
CA ARG A 53 -19.38 -1.28 13.69
C ARG A 53 -18.08 -1.42 12.95
N VAL A 54 -17.06 -1.93 13.63
CA VAL A 54 -15.81 -2.34 13.01
C VAL A 54 -15.94 -3.81 12.60
N LEU A 55 -15.79 -4.08 11.31
CA LEU A 55 -15.85 -5.44 10.77
C LEU A 55 -14.54 -6.19 11.02
N THR A 56 -14.58 -7.51 10.84
CA THR A 56 -13.43 -8.39 11.09
C THR A 56 -12.23 -8.04 10.21
N GLY A 57 -11.03 -8.22 10.76
CA GLY A 57 -9.80 -7.92 10.05
C GLY A 57 -8.59 -7.98 10.96
N LYS A 58 -7.44 -7.61 10.42
CA LYS A 58 -6.15 -7.66 11.12
C LYS A 58 -5.35 -6.41 10.84
N ALA A 59 -4.55 -5.97 11.80
CA ALA A 59 -3.62 -4.86 11.65
C ALA A 59 -2.31 -5.14 12.40
N ILE A 60 -1.27 -4.38 12.06
CA ILE A 60 -0.03 -4.23 12.83
C ILE A 60 0.05 -2.78 13.28
N CYS A 61 0.41 -2.56 14.52
CA CYS A 61 0.64 -1.25 15.09
C CYS A 61 1.73 -1.36 16.16
N LEU A 62 2.83 -0.63 16.02
CA LEU A 62 3.99 -0.66 16.91
C LEU A 62 4.52 -2.10 17.10
N ASP A 63 4.72 -2.82 15.98
CA ASP A 63 5.20 -4.21 15.91
C ASP A 63 4.30 -5.24 16.63
N LYS A 64 3.11 -4.86 17.04
CA LYS A 64 2.12 -5.76 17.64
C LYS A 64 0.95 -5.96 16.68
N TYR A 65 0.43 -7.17 16.64
CA TYR A 65 -0.75 -7.43 15.83
C TYR A 65 -2.04 -7.30 16.65
N ILE A 66 -3.09 -6.84 16.00
CA ILE A 66 -4.47 -6.98 16.45
C ILE A 66 -5.26 -7.81 15.44
N ASN A 67 -6.05 -8.76 15.89
CA ASN A 67 -6.89 -9.62 15.04
C ASN A 67 -8.32 -9.60 15.56
N LEU A 68 -9.17 -8.81 14.91
CA LEU A 68 -10.59 -8.75 15.23
C LEU A 68 -11.32 -9.92 14.57
N THR A 69 -11.69 -10.92 15.37
CA THR A 69 -12.30 -12.19 14.88
C THR A 69 -13.82 -12.14 14.77
N ALA A 70 -14.47 -11.20 15.45
CA ALA A 70 -15.89 -10.89 15.37
C ALA A 70 -16.07 -9.37 15.25
N ALA A 71 -17.19 -8.93 14.68
CA ALA A 71 -17.46 -7.51 14.55
C ALA A 71 -17.59 -6.83 15.94
N LEU A 72 -17.10 -5.60 16.04
CA LEU A 72 -17.08 -4.80 17.27
C LEU A 72 -17.98 -3.58 17.08
N ASP A 73 -19.01 -3.46 17.91
CA ASP A 73 -19.84 -2.26 17.98
C ASP A 73 -19.19 -1.23 18.91
N LEU A 74 -19.17 0.02 18.47
CA LEU A 74 -18.63 1.16 19.20
C LEU A 74 -19.68 2.27 19.24
N GLU A 75 -19.91 2.80 20.43
CA GLU A 75 -20.81 3.93 20.64
C GLU A 75 -20.10 5.25 20.32
N ILE A 76 -20.78 6.12 19.59
CA ILE A 76 -20.41 7.52 19.36
C ILE A 76 -21.23 8.37 20.30
N GLU A 77 -20.59 9.19 21.09
CA GLU A 77 -21.34 10.13 21.96
C GLU A 77 -22.22 11.06 21.10
N GLY A 78 -23.43 11.35 21.58
CA GLY A 78 -24.38 12.23 20.89
C GLY A 78 -23.80 13.58 20.49
N GLY A 79 -24.40 14.21 19.47
CA GLY A 79 -23.96 15.53 18.98
C GLY A 79 -24.14 16.60 20.07
N ASN A 80 -23.20 17.54 20.11
CA ASN A 80 -23.29 18.76 20.97
C ASN A 80 -23.78 19.94 20.12
N SER A 81 -23.80 21.14 20.71
CA SER A 81 -24.17 22.39 20.04
C SER A 81 -23.21 22.82 18.94
N LEU A 82 -22.06 22.16 18.78
CA LEU A 82 -21.10 22.35 17.72
C LEU A 82 -20.71 20.99 17.11
N PRO A 83 -20.44 20.94 15.81
CA PRO A 83 -19.96 19.71 15.17
C PRO A 83 -18.58 19.31 15.67
N ARG A 84 -18.24 18.01 15.54
CA ARG A 84 -16.91 17.49 15.82
C ARG A 84 -16.56 16.35 14.89
N ILE A 85 -15.29 15.98 14.84
CA ILE A 85 -14.79 14.79 14.11
C ILE A 85 -14.21 13.84 15.14
N ASP A 86 -14.84 12.67 15.31
CA ASP A 86 -14.30 11.58 16.11
C ASP A 86 -13.45 10.66 15.23
N ALA A 87 -12.56 9.86 15.82
CA ALA A 87 -11.77 8.88 15.10
C ALA A 87 -11.99 7.47 15.68
N VAL A 88 -12.23 6.48 14.82
CA VAL A 88 -12.12 5.08 15.20
C VAL A 88 -10.66 4.70 15.06
N VAL A 89 -10.00 4.35 16.14
CA VAL A 89 -8.57 4.12 16.20
C VAL A 89 -8.23 2.71 16.68
N ILE A 90 -7.19 2.14 16.07
CA ILE A 90 -6.42 1.03 16.62
C ILE A 90 -5.37 1.64 17.52
N ASN A 91 -5.31 1.21 18.77
CA ASN A 91 -4.31 1.63 19.75
C ASN A 91 -3.44 0.44 20.15
N THR A 92 -2.14 0.65 20.20
CA THR A 92 -1.20 -0.24 20.87
C THR A 92 -0.55 0.52 22.00
N ASN A 93 -0.64 -0.03 23.22
CA ASN A 93 0.00 0.51 24.41
C ASN A 93 0.92 -0.56 25.03
N LEU A 94 2.23 -0.29 25.02
CA LEU A 94 3.24 -1.20 25.53
C LEU A 94 3.26 -1.28 27.06
N GLU A 95 2.85 -0.20 27.75
CA GLU A 95 2.78 -0.19 29.22
C GLU A 95 1.62 -1.06 29.70
N ASP A 96 0.44 -0.92 29.08
CA ASP A 96 -0.73 -1.76 29.35
C ASP A 96 -0.58 -3.17 28.75
N ARG A 97 0.39 -3.37 27.87
CA ARG A 97 0.64 -4.61 27.11
C ARG A 97 -0.62 -5.08 26.38
N ASN A 98 -1.32 -4.15 25.75
CA ASN A 98 -2.59 -4.39 25.09
C ASN A 98 -2.72 -3.63 23.77
N CYS A 99 -3.52 -4.23 22.86
CA CYS A 99 -4.00 -3.59 21.63
C CYS A 99 -5.53 -3.58 21.65
N TYR A 100 -6.13 -2.44 21.34
CA TYR A 100 -7.59 -2.32 21.34
C TYR A 100 -8.07 -1.33 20.28
N ILE A 101 -9.36 -1.42 19.94
CA ILE A 101 -10.01 -0.50 19.00
C ILE A 101 -11.06 0.29 19.80
N TYR A 102 -11.07 1.61 19.64
CA TYR A 102 -12.00 2.49 20.34
C TYR A 102 -12.29 3.76 19.56
N VAL A 103 -13.25 4.54 20.05
CA VAL A 103 -13.56 5.86 19.51
C VAL A 103 -12.78 6.93 20.28
N LYS A 104 -11.90 7.62 19.58
CA LYS A 104 -11.22 8.82 20.09
C LYS A 104 -12.07 10.03 19.75
N LYS A 105 -12.67 10.63 20.79
CA LYS A 105 -13.53 11.80 20.65
C LYS A 105 -12.75 13.03 20.22
N GLY A 106 -13.28 13.74 19.23
CA GLY A 106 -12.76 15.04 18.79
C GLY A 106 -13.27 16.19 19.64
N THR A 107 -12.71 17.36 19.42
CA THR A 107 -13.13 18.61 20.09
C THR A 107 -14.21 19.30 19.27
N PRO A 108 -15.39 19.59 19.85
CA PRO A 108 -16.43 20.37 19.16
C PRO A 108 -15.94 21.77 18.81
N ALA A 109 -16.13 22.18 17.55
CA ALA A 109 -15.74 23.49 17.04
C ALA A 109 -16.60 23.87 15.82
N SER A 110 -16.69 25.16 15.48
CA SER A 110 -17.36 25.64 14.26
C SER A 110 -16.69 25.09 12.99
N THR A 111 -15.39 24.84 13.02
CA THR A 111 -14.61 24.14 11.99
C THR A 111 -13.82 23.03 12.67
N PRO A 112 -14.43 21.83 12.84
CA PRO A 112 -13.80 20.76 13.61
C PRO A 112 -12.64 20.13 12.82
N THR A 113 -11.65 19.69 13.57
CA THR A 113 -10.50 18.91 13.04
C THR A 113 -10.47 17.54 13.71
N PRO A 114 -9.92 16.52 13.04
CA PRO A 114 -9.71 15.21 13.63
C PRO A 114 -8.87 15.29 14.91
N PRO A 115 -9.09 14.39 15.88
CA PRO A 115 -8.27 14.34 17.09
C PRO A 115 -6.83 13.96 16.78
N THR A 116 -5.88 14.54 17.52
CA THR A 116 -4.46 14.19 17.38
C THR A 116 -4.23 12.74 17.83
N LEU A 117 -3.60 11.94 16.97
CA LEU A 117 -3.25 10.55 17.26
C LEU A 117 -1.99 10.49 18.12
N TYR A 118 -1.94 9.52 19.05
CA TYR A 118 -0.71 9.22 19.77
C TYR A 118 0.30 8.55 18.81
N ASN A 119 1.53 9.03 18.87
CA ASN A 119 2.66 8.46 18.13
C ASN A 119 3.95 8.71 18.94
N ASN A 120 4.22 7.81 19.88
CA ASN A 120 5.40 7.85 20.74
C ASN A 120 5.94 6.42 20.95
N PRO A 121 7.11 6.22 21.56
CA PRO A 121 7.72 4.91 21.71
C PRO A 121 6.87 3.86 22.45
N ASN A 122 5.96 4.28 23.33
CA ASN A 122 5.16 3.38 24.15
C ASN A 122 3.71 3.25 23.68
N THR A 123 3.21 4.23 22.90
CA THR A 123 1.81 4.25 22.48
C THR A 123 1.69 4.77 21.06
N LYS A 124 1.00 4.01 20.21
CA LYS A 124 0.69 4.43 18.84
C LYS A 124 -0.76 4.18 18.50
N GLU A 125 -1.34 5.11 17.75
CA GLU A 125 -2.70 5.02 17.23
C GLU A 125 -2.71 5.10 15.71
N LEU A 126 -3.56 4.27 15.08
CA LEU A 126 -3.86 4.31 13.66
C LEU A 126 -5.36 4.59 13.50
N ALA A 127 -5.73 5.66 12.80
CA ALA A 127 -7.13 5.98 12.56
C ALA A 127 -7.64 5.20 11.33
N ILE A 128 -8.55 4.25 11.54
CA ILE A 128 -9.16 3.47 10.44
C ILE A 128 -10.36 4.18 9.81
N ALA A 129 -11.04 5.09 10.56
CA ALA A 129 -12.10 5.94 10.04
C ALA A 129 -12.20 7.24 10.84
N TYR A 130 -12.66 8.31 10.17
CA TYR A 130 -13.14 9.52 10.84
C TYR A 130 -14.67 9.55 10.79
N ILE A 131 -15.30 10.00 11.87
CA ILE A 131 -16.75 10.09 12.05
C ILE A 131 -17.12 11.56 12.20
N ASN A 132 -17.82 12.11 11.21
CA ASN A 132 -18.33 13.48 11.26
C ASN A 132 -19.61 13.51 12.08
N VAL A 133 -19.54 14.02 13.30
CA VAL A 133 -20.68 14.18 14.21
C VAL A 133 -21.22 15.59 14.08
N SER A 134 -22.36 15.73 13.40
CA SER A 134 -23.02 17.03 13.20
C SER A 134 -23.53 17.60 14.53
N GLU A 135 -23.83 18.90 14.53
CA GLU A 135 -24.52 19.55 15.63
C GLU A 135 -25.80 18.78 15.97
N ASN A 136 -26.00 18.50 17.27
CA ASN A 136 -27.17 17.79 17.82
C ASN A 136 -27.49 16.44 17.14
N ALA A 137 -26.51 15.80 16.55
CA ALA A 137 -26.68 14.48 15.90
C ALA A 137 -27.18 13.42 16.89
N THR A 138 -28.18 12.65 16.47
CA THR A 138 -28.75 11.51 17.20
C THR A 138 -28.58 10.20 16.45
N THR A 139 -27.99 10.26 15.27
CA THR A 139 -27.70 9.08 14.43
C THR A 139 -26.47 9.31 13.57
N ILE A 140 -25.73 8.24 13.32
CA ILE A 140 -24.61 8.18 12.38
C ILE A 140 -25.07 7.36 11.17
N THR A 141 -24.83 7.89 9.97
CA THR A 141 -25.09 7.24 8.68
C THR A 141 -23.79 6.96 7.96
N ALA A 142 -23.84 6.25 6.85
CA ALA A 142 -22.65 5.96 6.03
C ALA A 142 -21.95 7.25 5.54
N ASP A 143 -22.71 8.31 5.25
CA ASP A 143 -22.17 9.60 4.80
C ASP A 143 -21.36 10.35 5.86
N ASN A 144 -21.56 9.99 7.12
CA ASN A 144 -20.78 10.54 8.24
C ASN A 144 -19.42 9.87 8.41
N ILE A 145 -19.16 8.74 7.74
CA ILE A 145 -17.97 7.90 7.92
C ILE A 145 -17.00 8.14 6.76
N THR A 146 -15.82 8.61 7.08
CA THR A 146 -14.72 8.74 6.12
C THR A 146 -13.71 7.64 6.38
N ASP A 147 -13.56 6.71 5.43
CA ASP A 147 -12.58 5.62 5.51
C ASP A 147 -11.14 6.18 5.43
N LYS A 148 -10.30 5.79 6.38
CA LYS A 148 -8.91 6.26 6.52
C LYS A 148 -7.88 5.14 6.42
N ARG A 149 -8.29 3.91 6.16
CA ARG A 149 -7.39 2.74 6.08
C ARG A 149 -6.33 2.86 4.98
N SER A 150 -6.63 3.54 3.88
CA SER A 150 -5.68 3.76 2.78
C SER A 150 -4.79 5.00 2.94
N ASP A 151 -5.07 5.85 3.93
CA ASP A 151 -4.34 7.09 4.18
C ASP A 151 -3.09 6.80 5.02
N ALA A 152 -1.93 6.74 4.38
CA ALA A 152 -0.65 6.43 5.03
C ALA A 152 -0.21 7.46 6.09
N ALA A 153 -0.81 8.67 6.11
CA ALA A 153 -0.51 9.68 7.11
C ALA A 153 -1.12 9.35 8.48
N VAL A 154 -2.19 8.55 8.54
CA VAL A 154 -2.94 8.26 9.77
C VAL A 154 -3.19 6.77 10.03
N CYS A 155 -3.06 5.91 8.99
CA CYS A 155 -3.23 4.45 9.09
C CYS A 155 -2.31 3.74 8.08
N GLY A 156 -2.75 3.61 6.83
CA GLY A 156 -2.07 2.87 5.78
C GLY A 156 -2.43 1.38 5.74
N TRP A 157 -2.02 0.76 4.64
CA TRP A 157 -2.02 -0.69 4.49
C TRP A 157 -0.68 -1.26 4.93
N VAL A 158 -0.69 -2.45 5.52
CA VAL A 158 0.54 -3.20 5.80
C VAL A 158 1.27 -3.44 4.48
N ALA A 159 2.52 -3.06 4.42
CA ALA A 159 3.41 -3.25 3.28
C ALA A 159 4.80 -3.71 3.75
N LEU A 160 5.57 -4.31 2.84
CA LEU A 160 6.98 -4.56 3.07
C LEU A 160 7.74 -3.23 2.93
N THR A 161 8.47 -2.83 3.95
CA THR A 161 9.10 -1.50 4.03
C THR A 161 10.33 -1.35 3.15
N ASN A 162 11.01 -2.45 2.81
CA ASN A 162 12.28 -2.45 2.07
C ASN A 162 12.17 -3.11 0.68
N VAL A 163 10.95 -3.27 0.15
CA VAL A 163 10.74 -3.77 -1.21
C VAL A 163 10.43 -2.59 -2.12
N SER A 164 11.46 -2.07 -2.78
CA SER A 164 11.28 -1.17 -3.92
C SER A 164 11.08 -2.01 -5.17
N ALA A 165 9.85 -2.23 -5.58
CA ALA A 165 9.58 -2.57 -6.97
C ALA A 165 9.64 -1.26 -7.77
N THR A 166 10.77 -0.94 -8.37
CA THR A 166 10.87 0.16 -9.34
C THR A 166 10.32 -0.35 -10.66
N LEU A 167 9.24 0.25 -11.12
CA LEU A 167 8.79 0.10 -12.50
C LEU A 167 9.47 1.20 -13.31
N ASP A 168 10.63 0.89 -13.86
CA ASP A 168 11.33 1.80 -14.76
C ASP A 168 10.68 1.77 -16.13
N THR A 169 10.43 2.93 -16.70
CA THR A 169 9.85 3.08 -18.03
C THR A 169 10.87 3.75 -18.94
N TYR A 170 11.33 3.02 -19.94
CA TYR A 170 12.21 3.52 -20.98
C TYR A 170 11.42 3.80 -22.25
N LYS A 171 11.77 4.88 -22.96
CA LYS A 171 11.11 5.27 -24.21
C LYS A 171 12.14 5.55 -25.29
N ASN A 172 11.86 5.09 -26.50
CA ASN A 172 12.61 5.46 -27.69
C ASN A 172 11.64 5.83 -28.83
N ASN A 173 11.98 6.87 -29.57
CA ASN A 173 11.23 7.32 -30.72
C ASN A 173 12.10 7.18 -31.98
N VAL A 174 11.57 6.53 -33.01
CA VAL A 174 12.26 6.29 -34.28
C VAL A 174 11.36 6.74 -35.43
N THR A 175 11.89 7.58 -36.31
CA THR A 175 11.26 7.89 -37.59
C THR A 175 12.04 7.24 -38.70
N LEU A 176 11.36 6.46 -39.54
CA LEU A 176 12.02 5.72 -40.62
C LEU A 176 12.52 6.68 -41.72
N SER A 177 13.82 6.61 -42.03
CA SER A 177 14.45 7.31 -43.17
C SER A 177 14.26 6.59 -44.50
N ALA A 178 13.91 5.30 -44.47
CA ALA A 178 13.59 4.44 -45.59
C ALA A 178 12.55 3.39 -45.20
N PRO A 179 11.86 2.72 -46.14
CA PRO A 179 10.97 1.62 -45.85
C PRO A 179 11.70 0.50 -45.09
N ALA A 180 11.08 -0.04 -44.00
CA ALA A 180 11.69 -1.10 -43.20
C ALA A 180 10.61 -2.03 -42.61
N SER A 181 10.95 -3.32 -42.54
CA SER A 181 10.21 -4.34 -41.81
C SER A 181 10.87 -4.71 -40.47
N VAL A 182 12.09 -4.21 -40.23
CA VAL A 182 12.84 -4.41 -38.97
C VAL A 182 13.29 -3.06 -38.44
N VAL A 183 12.98 -2.77 -37.18
CA VAL A 183 13.33 -1.51 -36.51
C VAL A 183 14.08 -1.83 -35.22
N ASN A 184 15.21 -1.16 -34.99
CA ASN A 184 15.91 -1.32 -33.70
C ASN A 184 15.07 -0.75 -32.55
N LEU A 185 14.92 -1.51 -31.46
CA LEU A 185 14.26 -1.07 -30.24
C LEU A 185 15.01 0.11 -29.63
N GLY A 186 16.34 0.08 -29.66
CA GLY A 186 17.20 1.19 -29.23
C GLY A 186 17.15 1.51 -27.74
N ILE A 187 16.81 0.52 -26.92
CA ILE A 187 16.75 0.61 -25.45
C ILE A 187 17.71 -0.43 -24.88
N SER A 188 18.84 0.03 -24.36
CA SER A 188 19.93 -0.85 -23.89
C SER A 188 19.59 -1.62 -22.61
N GLN A 189 18.64 -1.14 -21.85
CA GLN A 189 18.18 -1.74 -20.60
C GLN A 189 17.14 -2.86 -20.79
N PHE A 190 16.68 -3.08 -22.03
CA PHE A 190 15.65 -4.07 -22.33
C PHE A 190 16.11 -5.51 -22.03
N ASP A 191 15.34 -6.22 -21.21
CA ASP A 191 15.48 -7.65 -20.91
C ASP A 191 14.27 -8.42 -21.43
N ALA A 192 14.48 -9.22 -22.49
CA ALA A 192 13.42 -9.99 -23.14
C ALA A 192 12.71 -11.01 -22.23
N ASN A 193 13.30 -11.38 -21.09
CA ASN A 193 12.70 -12.35 -20.15
C ASN A 193 11.83 -11.70 -19.07
N HIS A 194 11.97 -10.39 -18.82
CA HIS A 194 11.36 -9.74 -17.67
C HIS A 194 10.58 -8.47 -18.03
N ASP A 195 10.80 -7.91 -19.22
CA ASP A 195 10.22 -6.63 -19.61
C ASP A 195 9.01 -6.79 -20.51
N THR A 196 8.12 -5.81 -20.42
CA THR A 196 7.00 -5.66 -21.36
C THR A 196 7.29 -4.50 -22.31
N VAL A 197 7.08 -4.74 -23.61
CA VAL A 197 7.27 -3.72 -24.64
C VAL A 197 5.93 -3.35 -25.28
N PHE A 198 5.69 -2.06 -25.40
CA PHE A 198 4.57 -1.52 -26.17
C PHE A 198 5.13 -0.82 -27.42
N VAL A 199 4.64 -1.21 -28.57
CA VAL A 199 5.05 -0.65 -29.86
C VAL A 199 3.91 0.19 -30.43
N TYR A 200 4.16 1.49 -30.60
CA TYR A 200 3.22 2.40 -31.25
C TYR A 200 3.71 2.77 -32.62
N LYS A 201 2.82 2.71 -33.62
CA LYS A 201 3.06 3.14 -35.00
C LYS A 201 2.14 4.30 -35.32
N ASN A 202 2.71 5.47 -35.61
CA ASN A 202 1.97 6.71 -35.84
C ASN A 202 0.89 7.00 -34.74
N GLY A 203 1.24 6.70 -33.46
CA GLY A 203 0.36 6.90 -32.30
C GLY A 203 -0.63 5.76 -32.03
N VAL A 204 -0.70 4.73 -32.87
CA VAL A 204 -1.56 3.54 -32.67
C VAL A 204 -0.73 2.40 -32.07
N LEU A 205 -1.22 1.82 -30.98
CA LEU A 205 -0.62 0.64 -30.35
C LEU A 205 -0.78 -0.57 -31.29
N LEU A 206 0.32 -1.27 -31.56
CA LEU A 206 0.32 -2.49 -32.33
C LEU A 206 0.09 -3.71 -31.42
N GLU A 207 -0.49 -4.77 -31.99
CA GLU A 207 -0.72 -6.04 -31.31
C GLU A 207 0.50 -6.96 -31.52
N GLU A 208 1.08 -7.42 -30.38
CA GLU A 208 2.20 -8.36 -30.42
C GLU A 208 1.76 -9.71 -31.03
N VAL A 209 2.67 -10.42 -31.68
CA VAL A 209 2.45 -11.66 -32.42
C VAL A 209 1.73 -11.45 -33.75
N ASN A 210 0.68 -10.64 -33.83
CA ASN A 210 -0.07 -10.40 -35.06
C ASN A 210 0.55 -9.30 -35.94
N GLU A 211 1.02 -8.22 -35.34
CA GLU A 211 1.54 -7.06 -36.06
C GLU A 211 3.05 -6.88 -35.90
N TYR A 212 3.65 -7.42 -34.82
CA TYR A 212 5.09 -7.40 -34.62
C TYR A 212 5.55 -8.55 -33.72
N LEU A 213 6.87 -8.84 -33.79
CA LEU A 213 7.62 -9.72 -32.88
C LEU A 213 8.86 -8.99 -32.41
N ILE A 214 9.36 -9.32 -31.22
CA ILE A 214 10.63 -8.81 -30.72
C ILE A 214 11.67 -9.92 -30.71
N GLU A 215 12.87 -9.64 -31.22
CA GLU A 215 14.01 -10.53 -31.22
C GLU A 215 15.22 -9.85 -30.58
N GLY A 216 15.93 -10.60 -29.72
CA GLY A 216 17.14 -10.12 -29.05
C GLY A 216 16.83 -9.41 -27.72
N THR A 217 17.86 -8.87 -27.10
CA THR A 217 17.81 -8.20 -25.79
C THR A 217 18.77 -7.01 -25.77
N GLY A 218 18.56 -6.07 -24.86
CA GLY A 218 19.39 -4.88 -24.70
C GLY A 218 19.49 -4.05 -25.99
N SER A 219 20.68 -3.55 -26.26
CA SER A 219 20.97 -2.71 -27.44
C SER A 219 20.83 -3.42 -28.79
N THR A 220 20.76 -4.75 -28.79
CA THR A 220 20.62 -5.55 -30.03
C THR A 220 19.18 -5.90 -30.36
N ALA A 221 18.22 -5.58 -29.45
CA ALA A 221 16.81 -5.88 -29.63
C ALA A 221 16.22 -5.20 -30.86
N LYS A 222 15.43 -5.97 -31.62
CA LYS A 222 14.78 -5.54 -32.86
C LYS A 222 13.28 -5.85 -32.80
N VAL A 223 12.52 -4.97 -33.40
CA VAL A 223 11.08 -5.14 -33.64
C VAL A 223 10.90 -5.55 -35.10
N HIS A 224 10.42 -6.78 -35.34
CA HIS A 224 10.08 -7.33 -36.64
C HIS A 224 8.60 -7.08 -36.90
N LEU A 225 8.30 -6.28 -37.90
CA LEU A 225 6.92 -5.93 -38.28
C LEU A 225 6.37 -6.98 -39.24
N SER A 226 5.10 -7.34 -39.10
CA SER A 226 4.37 -8.23 -40.00
C SER A 226 4.24 -7.66 -41.44
N ALA A 227 4.33 -6.33 -41.58
CA ALA A 227 4.31 -5.64 -42.87
C ALA A 227 5.34 -4.51 -42.88
N THR A 228 5.97 -4.30 -44.06
CA THR A 228 6.94 -3.21 -44.27
C THR A 228 6.30 -1.85 -44.04
N ALA A 229 6.86 -1.08 -43.12
CA ALA A 229 6.45 0.31 -42.88
C ALA A 229 7.15 1.26 -43.89
N THR A 230 6.46 2.29 -44.33
CA THR A 230 6.97 3.25 -45.31
C THR A 230 7.92 4.27 -44.67
N GLN A 231 8.73 4.92 -45.52
CA GLN A 231 9.52 6.08 -45.11
C GLN A 231 8.62 7.12 -44.44
N GLY A 232 9.12 7.75 -43.38
CA GLY A 232 8.37 8.75 -42.58
C GLY A 232 7.46 8.15 -41.51
N THR A 233 7.30 6.81 -41.45
CA THR A 233 6.56 6.18 -40.34
C THR A 233 7.28 6.45 -39.03
N HIS A 234 6.50 6.91 -38.04
CA HIS A 234 6.98 7.18 -36.69
C HIS A 234 6.65 6.02 -35.77
N PHE A 235 7.66 5.50 -35.07
CA PHE A 235 7.53 4.51 -34.00
C PHE A 235 7.86 5.12 -32.66
N MET A 236 7.08 4.78 -31.63
CA MET A 236 7.41 4.99 -30.23
C MET A 236 7.44 3.63 -29.54
N PHE A 237 8.57 3.29 -28.97
CA PHE A 237 8.77 2.11 -28.14
C PHE A 237 8.71 2.50 -26.68
N VAL A 238 7.94 1.78 -25.90
CA VAL A 238 7.85 1.95 -24.45
C VAL A 238 8.16 0.60 -23.81
N VAL A 239 9.24 0.52 -23.07
CA VAL A 239 9.63 -0.67 -22.29
C VAL A 239 9.31 -0.42 -20.84
N GLN A 240 8.53 -1.30 -20.24
CA GLN A 240 8.31 -1.36 -18.81
C GLN A 240 9.21 -2.44 -18.23
N HIS A 241 10.22 -1.99 -17.51
CA HIS A 241 11.18 -2.83 -16.81
C HIS A 241 10.74 -3.00 -15.35
N VAL A 242 10.40 -4.22 -14.98
CA VAL A 242 10.21 -4.57 -13.56
C VAL A 242 11.60 -4.81 -13.00
N GLY A 243 12.14 -3.81 -12.33
CA GLY A 243 13.45 -3.88 -11.70
C GLY A 243 13.53 -5.11 -10.81
N GLN A 244 14.47 -6.01 -11.10
CA GLN A 244 14.81 -7.08 -10.18
C GLN A 244 15.32 -6.46 -8.89
N TRP A 245 14.89 -7.03 -7.76
CA TRP A 245 15.45 -6.70 -6.47
C TRP A 245 16.96 -6.95 -6.49
N THR A 246 17.74 -5.89 -6.66
CA THR A 246 19.19 -5.91 -6.50
C THR A 246 19.54 -5.67 -5.04
N GLY A 247 19.13 -6.59 -4.17
CA GLY A 247 19.66 -6.64 -2.82
C GLY A 247 21.11 -7.11 -2.89
N THR A 248 22.04 -6.21 -2.70
CA THR A 248 23.41 -6.58 -2.31
C THR A 248 23.33 -7.18 -0.91
N TYR A 249 23.70 -8.45 -0.79
CA TYR A 249 23.94 -9.12 0.49
C TYR A 249 25.18 -8.55 1.16
#